data_1faadaf4c2373570a35aab67a709ed45
#
_entry.id   1faadaf4c2373570a35aab67a709ed45
#
_cell.length_a   1.000
_cell.length_b   1.000
_cell.length_c   1.000
_cell.angle_alpha   90.00
_cell.angle_beta   90.00
_cell.angle_gamma   90.00
#
_symmetry.space_group_name_H-M   'P 1'
#
loop_
_entity.id
_entity.type
_entity.pdbx_description
1 polymer ?
#
loop_
_entity_poly.entity_id
_entity_poly.type
_entity_poly.pdbx_seq_one_letter_code
_entity_poly.pdbx_strand_id
1 'polypeptide(L)'
;MANTFKTWEPRKQFMALLLCYFAIPVLQGALITLGGLHYYLPYAWEEFLATMAVWISSLFKVCTLLVLIAMFRIKEYSVNRRYQIGLILLMVDVVITAITKVMSVRSGLNLPINIMEIVLSLTGLILFISVSPLNRKVKVFVICTPFIISVLCSIVMISFMSVQPQYYGVATGAGIFLVQAAILATLFILLRKR
;
A
#
# COMPACT_ATOMS: atom_id res chain seq x y z
N MET A 1 14.53 15.56 15.14
CA MET A 1 14.04 14.22 14.72
C MET A 1 14.87 13.58 13.59
N ALA A 2 15.30 14.29 12.54
CA ALA A 2 16.09 13.69 11.45
C ALA A 2 17.46 13.14 11.87
N ASN A 3 18.12 13.73 12.87
CA ASN A 3 19.44 13.28 13.35
C ASN A 3 19.36 12.00 14.20
N THR A 4 18.29 11.81 14.97
CA THR A 4 18.10 10.62 15.81
C THR A 4 17.87 9.35 14.97
N PHE A 5 17.17 9.47 13.82
CA PHE A 5 16.93 8.31 12.96
C PHE A 5 18.23 7.76 12.33
N LYS A 6 19.20 8.64 12.00
CA LYS A 6 20.49 8.23 11.45
C LYS A 6 21.37 7.46 12.44
N THR A 7 21.12 7.60 13.74
CA THR A 7 21.88 6.92 14.80
C THR A 7 21.30 5.54 15.15
N TRP A 8 20.13 5.20 14.62
CA TRP A 8 19.53 3.90 14.86
C TRP A 8 20.27 2.78 14.12
N GLU A 9 20.26 1.59 14.73
CA GLU A 9 20.74 0.39 14.07
C GLU A 9 20.00 0.16 12.74
N PRO A 10 20.68 -0.30 11.67
CA PRO A 10 20.06 -0.52 10.35
C PRO A 10 18.80 -1.36 10.39
N ARG A 11 18.76 -2.36 11.27
CA ARG A 11 17.60 -3.22 11.48
C ARG A 11 16.39 -2.45 12.04
N LYS A 12 16.60 -1.57 13.02
CA LYS A 12 15.53 -0.73 13.58
C LYS A 12 15.00 0.26 12.55
N GLN A 13 15.91 0.86 11.76
CA GLN A 13 15.53 1.74 10.65
C GLN A 13 14.67 0.99 9.63
N PHE A 14 15.10 -0.20 9.23
CA PHE A 14 14.36 -1.03 8.29
C PHE A 14 12.96 -1.38 8.80
N MET A 15 12.84 -1.82 10.06
CA MET A 15 11.55 -2.18 10.67
C MET A 15 10.60 -0.98 10.77
N ALA A 16 11.11 0.18 11.17
CA ALA A 16 10.30 1.40 11.25
C ALA A 16 9.77 1.82 9.87
N LEU A 17 10.62 1.79 8.85
CA LEU A 17 10.22 2.12 7.48
C LEU A 17 9.26 1.08 6.90
N LEU A 18 9.45 -0.20 7.21
CA LEU A 18 8.53 -1.25 6.79
C LEU A 18 7.14 -1.06 7.40
N LEU A 19 7.06 -0.71 8.69
CA LEU A 19 5.80 -0.37 9.34
C LEU A 19 5.15 0.86 8.70
N CYS A 20 5.92 1.91 8.39
CA CYS A 20 5.40 3.08 7.67
C CYS A 20 4.86 2.70 6.28
N TYR A 21 5.59 1.85 5.54
CA TYR A 21 5.18 1.38 4.23
C TYR A 21 3.80 0.69 4.27
N PHE A 22 3.54 -0.14 5.27
CA PHE A 22 2.25 -0.81 5.44
C PHE A 22 1.18 0.06 6.12
N ALA A 23 1.56 1.08 6.89
CA ALA A 23 0.62 2.02 7.50
C ALA A 23 -0.03 2.97 6.47
N ILE A 24 0.71 3.33 5.42
CA ILE A 24 0.21 4.24 4.37
C ILE A 24 -1.07 3.70 3.70
N PRO A 25 -1.14 2.44 3.22
CA PRO A 25 -2.37 1.87 2.66
C PRO A 25 -3.53 1.83 3.67
N VAL A 26 -3.25 1.61 4.96
CA VAL A 26 -4.29 1.63 6.01
C VAL A 26 -4.92 3.00 6.13
N LEU A 27 -4.10 4.05 6.20
CA LEU A 27 -4.58 5.43 6.25
C LEU A 27 -5.34 5.82 4.97
N GLN A 28 -4.83 5.41 3.81
CA GLN A 28 -5.49 5.62 2.53
C GLN A 28 -6.87 4.93 2.51
N GLY A 29 -6.95 3.68 2.96
CA GLY A 29 -8.20 2.92 3.05
C GLY A 29 -9.22 3.58 3.99
N ALA A 30 -8.77 4.07 5.15
CA ALA A 30 -9.62 4.82 6.08
C ALA A 30 -10.23 6.07 5.43
N LEU A 31 -9.41 6.85 4.72
CA LEU A 31 -9.86 8.09 4.07
C LEU A 31 -10.80 7.80 2.87
N ILE A 32 -10.54 6.74 2.10
CA ILE A 32 -11.45 6.31 1.03
C ILE A 32 -12.79 5.88 1.62
N THR A 33 -12.80 5.18 2.74
CA THR A 33 -14.03 4.76 3.43
C THR A 33 -14.82 5.98 3.91
N LEU A 34 -14.14 6.95 4.52
CA LEU A 34 -14.78 8.21 4.93
C LEU A 34 -15.29 9.00 3.72
N GLY A 35 -14.52 9.05 2.63
CA GLY A 35 -14.95 9.64 1.36
C GLY A 35 -16.17 8.95 0.77
N GLY A 36 -16.29 7.61 0.89
CA GLY A 36 -17.45 6.85 0.42
C GLY A 36 -18.77 7.18 1.14
N LEU A 37 -18.71 7.81 2.30
CA LEU A 37 -19.88 8.33 3.00
C LEU A 37 -20.50 9.55 2.32
N HIS A 38 -19.87 10.11 1.28
CA HIS A 38 -20.38 11.29 0.55
C HIS A 38 -21.75 11.04 -0.11
N TYR A 39 -22.09 9.79 -0.44
CA TYR A 39 -23.42 9.43 -0.96
C TYR A 39 -24.57 9.86 -0.03
N TYR A 40 -24.27 10.12 1.23
CA TYR A 40 -25.24 10.61 2.23
C TYR A 40 -25.21 12.13 2.45
N LEU A 41 -24.34 12.84 1.70
CA LEU A 41 -24.14 14.27 1.83
C LEU A 41 -24.76 15.04 0.66
N PRO A 42 -25.09 16.34 0.81
CA PRO A 42 -25.56 17.17 -0.29
C PRO A 42 -24.57 17.22 -1.45
N TYR A 43 -25.08 17.32 -2.68
CA TYR A 43 -24.31 17.28 -3.94
C TYR A 43 -23.08 18.23 -3.99
N ALA A 44 -23.20 19.41 -3.36
CA ALA A 44 -22.07 20.35 -3.29
C ALA A 44 -20.82 19.79 -2.56
N TRP A 45 -21.01 18.85 -1.64
CA TRP A 45 -19.91 18.20 -0.92
C TRP A 45 -19.34 16.99 -1.70
N GLU A 46 -20.11 16.42 -2.61
CA GLU A 46 -19.69 15.26 -3.41
C GLU A 46 -18.49 15.58 -4.29
N GLU A 47 -18.55 16.69 -5.05
CA GLU A 47 -17.46 17.12 -5.94
C GLU A 47 -16.21 17.52 -5.14
N PHE A 48 -16.40 18.22 -4.02
CA PHE A 48 -15.29 18.61 -3.13
C PHE A 48 -14.58 17.36 -2.57
N LEU A 49 -15.33 16.38 -2.05
CA LEU A 49 -14.76 15.17 -1.48
C LEU A 49 -14.11 14.26 -2.54
N ALA A 50 -14.69 14.18 -3.73
CA ALA A 50 -14.09 13.45 -4.86
C ALA A 50 -12.74 14.07 -5.24
N THR A 51 -12.67 15.40 -5.35
CA THR A 51 -11.42 16.12 -5.64
C THR A 51 -10.40 15.91 -4.53
N MET A 52 -10.81 16.04 -3.27
CA MET A 52 -9.94 15.78 -2.12
C MET A 52 -9.42 14.37 -2.08
N ALA A 53 -10.24 13.36 -2.41
CA ALA A 53 -9.82 11.97 -2.45
C ALA A 53 -8.69 11.72 -3.47
N VAL A 54 -8.72 12.40 -4.62
CA VAL A 54 -7.64 12.34 -5.64
C VAL A 54 -6.34 12.94 -5.08
N TRP A 55 -6.40 14.13 -4.48
CA TRP A 55 -5.23 14.80 -3.90
C TRP A 55 -4.62 13.99 -2.75
N ILE A 56 -5.45 13.49 -1.85
CA ILE A 56 -5.03 12.64 -0.74
C ILE A 56 -4.38 11.35 -1.26
N SER A 57 -4.98 10.70 -2.26
CA SER A 57 -4.40 9.50 -2.87
C SER A 57 -3.03 9.78 -3.48
N SER A 58 -2.87 10.93 -4.15
CA SER A 58 -1.58 11.36 -4.71
C SER A 58 -0.55 11.62 -3.61
N LEU A 59 -0.94 12.27 -2.51
CA LEU A 59 -0.07 12.49 -1.37
C LEU A 59 0.44 11.18 -0.77
N PHE A 60 -0.43 10.17 -0.61
CA PHE A 60 -0.01 8.85 -0.11
C PHE A 60 0.97 8.15 -1.05
N LYS A 61 0.85 8.32 -2.37
CA LYS A 61 1.84 7.80 -3.32
C LYS A 61 3.20 8.46 -3.13
N VAL A 62 3.23 9.79 -2.93
CA VAL A 62 4.46 10.51 -2.62
C VAL A 62 5.07 10.02 -1.30
N CYS A 63 4.27 9.86 -0.25
CA CYS A 63 4.73 9.30 1.03
C CYS A 63 5.32 7.89 0.86
N THR A 64 4.66 7.02 0.10
CA THR A 64 5.16 5.67 -0.19
C THR A 64 6.51 5.73 -0.90
N LEU A 65 6.65 6.61 -1.90
CA LEU A 65 7.89 6.79 -2.63
C LEU A 65 9.03 7.29 -1.70
N LEU A 66 8.74 8.23 -0.82
CA LEU A 66 9.71 8.73 0.17
C LEU A 66 10.16 7.63 1.13
N VAL A 67 9.26 6.76 1.58
CA VAL A 67 9.59 5.60 2.42
C VAL A 67 10.49 4.62 1.67
N LEU A 68 10.20 4.31 0.41
CA LEU A 68 11.03 3.43 -0.42
C LEU A 68 12.43 4.03 -0.68
N ILE A 69 12.52 5.34 -0.94
CA ILE A 69 13.80 6.05 -1.07
C ILE A 69 14.59 6.00 0.25
N ALA A 70 13.92 6.17 1.40
CA ALA A 70 14.57 6.06 2.70
C ALA A 70 15.09 4.63 2.94
N MET A 71 14.34 3.60 2.57
CA MET A 71 14.80 2.20 2.61
C MET A 71 16.01 1.97 1.71
N PHE A 72 16.03 2.55 0.51
CA PHE A 72 17.15 2.44 -0.41
C PHE A 72 18.46 3.04 0.15
N ARG A 73 18.35 4.01 1.07
CA ARG A 73 19.52 4.65 1.71
C ARG A 73 20.12 3.88 2.87
N ILE A 74 19.55 2.76 3.30
CA ILE A 74 20.10 1.91 4.36
C ILE A 74 21.34 1.18 3.81
N LYS A 75 22.53 1.66 4.15
CA LYS A 75 23.81 1.22 3.58
C LYS A 75 24.04 -0.29 3.70
N GLU A 76 23.65 -0.90 4.82
CA GLU A 76 23.86 -2.33 5.09
C GLU A 76 23.15 -3.23 4.06
N TYR A 77 21.92 -2.88 3.67
CA TYR A 77 21.13 -3.67 2.74
C TYR A 77 21.26 -3.21 1.30
N SER A 78 21.61 -1.93 1.08
CA SER A 78 21.72 -1.33 -0.25
C SER A 78 22.89 -1.88 -1.09
N VAL A 79 23.84 -2.58 -0.49
CA VAL A 79 24.91 -3.29 -1.23
C VAL A 79 24.38 -4.50 -2.00
N ASN A 80 23.26 -5.06 -1.58
CA ASN A 80 22.70 -6.25 -2.20
C ASN A 80 21.86 -5.90 -3.44
N ARG A 81 22.26 -6.42 -4.60
CA ARG A 81 21.57 -6.21 -5.87
C ARG A 81 20.09 -6.56 -5.84
N ARG A 82 19.71 -7.67 -5.18
CA ARG A 82 18.30 -8.10 -5.10
C ARG A 82 17.46 -7.09 -4.33
N TYR A 83 18.02 -6.54 -3.26
CA TYR A 83 17.38 -5.49 -2.48
C TYR A 83 17.15 -4.23 -3.30
N GLN A 84 18.18 -3.77 -4.03
CA GLN A 84 18.09 -2.61 -4.90
C GLN A 84 17.03 -2.77 -5.99
N ILE A 85 17.11 -3.88 -6.73
CA ILE A 85 16.15 -4.17 -7.82
C ILE A 85 14.74 -4.24 -7.26
N GLY A 86 14.54 -4.91 -6.12
CA GLY A 86 13.23 -5.00 -5.48
C GLY A 86 12.63 -3.64 -5.14
N LEU A 87 13.41 -2.74 -4.54
CA LEU A 87 12.95 -1.38 -4.24
C LEU A 87 12.69 -0.55 -5.49
N ILE A 88 13.53 -0.67 -6.53
CA ILE A 88 13.33 0.03 -7.80
C ILE A 88 12.02 -0.42 -8.45
N LEU A 89 11.73 -1.72 -8.48
CA LEU A 89 10.46 -2.23 -9.03
C LEU A 89 9.26 -1.69 -8.26
N LEU A 90 9.32 -1.62 -6.93
CA LEU A 90 8.27 -1.02 -6.11
C LEU A 90 8.11 0.49 -6.37
N MET A 91 9.20 1.23 -6.57
CA MET A 91 9.13 2.66 -6.93
C MET A 91 8.48 2.85 -8.30
N VAL A 92 8.85 2.01 -9.29
CA VAL A 92 8.27 2.04 -10.64
C VAL A 92 6.78 1.74 -10.56
N ASP A 93 6.35 0.74 -9.79
CA ASP A 93 4.95 0.42 -9.54
C ASP A 93 4.17 1.62 -8.98
N VAL A 94 4.71 2.28 -7.95
CA VAL A 94 4.09 3.48 -7.36
C VAL A 94 3.93 4.60 -8.38
N VAL A 95 4.94 4.83 -9.24
CA VAL A 95 4.90 5.87 -10.28
C VAL A 95 3.87 5.52 -11.36
N ILE A 96 3.85 4.29 -11.85
CA ILE A 96 2.87 3.83 -12.84
C ILE A 96 1.46 3.98 -12.29
N THR A 97 1.19 3.49 -11.07
CA THR A 97 -0.12 3.63 -10.42
C THR A 97 -0.53 5.10 -10.22
N ALA A 98 0.43 5.99 -9.94
CA ALA A 98 0.13 7.42 -9.83
C ALA A 98 -0.26 8.03 -11.20
N ILE A 99 0.48 7.72 -12.26
CA ILE A 99 0.22 8.21 -13.62
C ILE A 99 -1.12 7.67 -14.14
N THR A 100 -1.39 6.37 -14.00
CA THR A 100 -2.62 5.75 -14.49
C THR A 100 -3.86 6.31 -13.81
N LYS A 101 -3.78 6.63 -12.51
CA LYS A 101 -4.88 7.28 -11.79
C LYS A 101 -5.13 8.72 -12.24
N VAL A 102 -4.08 9.50 -12.49
CA VAL A 102 -4.21 10.89 -12.92
C VAL A 102 -4.75 10.98 -14.34
N MET A 103 -4.29 10.09 -15.23
CA MET A 103 -4.69 10.12 -16.65
C MET A 103 -6.10 9.59 -16.89
N SER A 104 -6.81 9.10 -15.86
CA SER A 104 -8.19 8.54 -15.99
C SER A 104 -8.35 7.67 -17.23
N VAL A 105 -7.40 6.75 -17.45
CA VAL A 105 -7.38 5.92 -18.67
C VAL A 105 -8.59 4.99 -18.64
N ARG A 106 -9.74 5.50 -19.11
CA ARG A 106 -10.99 4.76 -19.34
C ARG A 106 -10.91 3.84 -20.56
N SER A 107 -9.72 3.54 -21.04
CA SER A 107 -9.52 2.68 -22.22
C SER A 107 -9.35 1.22 -21.81
N GLY A 108 -9.59 0.29 -22.73
CA GLY A 108 -9.43 -1.17 -22.54
C GLY A 108 -8.03 -1.65 -22.14
N LEU A 109 -7.10 -0.71 -21.87
CA LEU A 109 -5.75 -0.95 -21.35
C LEU A 109 -5.70 -1.21 -19.84
N ASN A 110 -6.84 -1.09 -19.11
CA ASN A 110 -6.86 -1.26 -17.65
C ASN A 110 -6.39 -2.66 -17.20
N LEU A 111 -6.76 -3.71 -17.93
CA LEU A 111 -6.39 -5.08 -17.55
C LEU A 111 -4.88 -5.35 -17.68
N PRO A 112 -4.21 -5.06 -18.80
CA PRO A 112 -2.75 -5.24 -18.91
C PRO A 112 -1.98 -4.37 -17.92
N ILE A 113 -2.41 -3.15 -17.64
CA ILE A 113 -1.79 -2.28 -16.65
C ILE A 113 -1.92 -2.86 -15.25
N ASN A 114 -3.09 -3.32 -14.85
CA ASN A 114 -3.31 -3.95 -13.55
C ASN A 114 -2.47 -5.22 -13.37
N ILE A 115 -2.34 -6.05 -14.40
CA ILE A 115 -1.48 -7.23 -14.38
C ILE A 115 -0.02 -6.80 -14.19
N MET A 116 0.44 -5.80 -14.92
CA MET A 116 1.80 -5.28 -14.80
C MET A 116 2.08 -4.73 -13.39
N GLU A 117 1.16 -3.98 -12.79
CA GLU A 117 1.26 -3.47 -11.42
C GLU A 117 1.37 -4.63 -10.41
N ILE A 118 0.55 -5.67 -10.53
CA ILE A 118 0.62 -6.85 -9.67
C ILE A 118 1.98 -7.55 -9.81
N VAL A 119 2.48 -7.73 -11.02
CA VAL A 119 3.76 -8.40 -11.28
C VAL A 119 4.92 -7.57 -10.72
N LEU A 120 4.92 -6.26 -10.93
CA LEU A 120 5.96 -5.36 -10.43
C LEU A 120 5.98 -5.32 -8.90
N SER A 121 4.82 -5.12 -8.27
CA SER A 121 4.72 -5.04 -6.81
C SER A 121 5.08 -6.37 -6.14
N LEU A 122 4.58 -7.49 -6.64
CA LEU A 122 4.88 -8.80 -6.08
C LEU A 122 6.36 -9.17 -6.24
N THR A 123 6.91 -9.01 -7.45
CA THR A 123 8.33 -9.30 -7.72
C THR A 123 9.24 -8.38 -6.91
N GLY A 124 8.92 -7.09 -6.86
CA GLY A 124 9.64 -6.12 -6.05
C GLY A 124 9.65 -6.48 -4.58
N LEU A 125 8.49 -6.83 -4.04
CA LEU A 125 8.33 -7.22 -2.64
C LEU A 125 9.10 -8.52 -2.30
N ILE A 126 9.02 -9.54 -3.14
CA ILE A 126 9.77 -10.79 -2.97
C ILE A 126 11.26 -10.52 -2.94
N LEU A 127 11.79 -9.78 -3.91
CA LEU A 127 13.23 -9.51 -4.01
C LEU A 127 13.74 -8.74 -2.80
N PHE A 128 13.08 -7.65 -2.43
CA PHE A 128 13.54 -6.81 -1.34
C PHE A 128 13.38 -7.47 0.04
N ILE A 129 12.26 -8.18 0.29
CA ILE A 129 12.00 -8.87 1.56
C ILE A 129 12.89 -10.13 1.70
N SER A 130 13.27 -10.80 0.61
CA SER A 130 14.15 -11.98 0.69
C SER A 130 15.48 -11.68 1.39
N VAL A 131 16.03 -10.49 1.19
CA VAL A 131 17.32 -10.03 1.74
C VAL A 131 17.16 -9.35 3.11
N SER A 132 15.95 -8.99 3.49
CA SER A 132 15.68 -8.26 4.73
C SER A 132 16.07 -9.05 6.00
N PRO A 133 16.34 -8.36 7.13
CA PRO A 133 16.70 -8.99 8.41
C PRO A 133 15.52 -9.67 9.12
N LEU A 134 14.43 -9.93 8.42
CA LEU A 134 13.23 -10.52 8.96
C LEU A 134 13.33 -12.04 9.06
N ASN A 135 12.60 -12.64 9.98
CA ASN A 135 12.43 -14.09 10.06
C ASN A 135 11.71 -14.64 8.84
N ARG A 136 11.94 -15.92 8.54
CA ARG A 136 11.26 -16.64 7.47
C ARG A 136 9.73 -16.54 7.58
N LYS A 137 9.14 -16.71 8.77
CA LYS A 137 7.70 -16.61 8.99
C LYS A 137 7.17 -15.20 8.69
N VAL A 138 7.88 -14.17 9.15
CA VAL A 138 7.51 -12.77 8.89
C VAL A 138 7.70 -12.42 7.41
N LYS A 139 8.75 -12.90 6.75
CA LYS A 139 8.96 -12.71 5.30
C LYS A 139 7.79 -13.27 4.50
N VAL A 140 7.40 -14.51 4.76
CA VAL A 140 6.26 -15.15 4.08
C VAL A 140 4.98 -14.35 4.33
N PHE A 141 4.72 -13.96 5.57
CA PHE A 141 3.55 -13.16 5.92
C PHE A 141 3.51 -11.84 5.15
N VAL A 142 4.62 -11.10 5.11
CA VAL A 142 4.71 -9.80 4.42
C VAL A 142 4.52 -9.94 2.90
N ILE A 143 5.08 -11.00 2.31
CA ILE A 143 4.94 -11.25 0.86
C ILE A 143 3.50 -11.66 0.51
N CYS A 144 2.89 -12.55 1.31
CA CYS A 144 1.54 -13.03 1.04
C CYS A 144 0.45 -12.00 1.33
N THR A 145 0.73 -11.02 2.20
CA THR A 145 -0.24 -10.01 2.65
C THR A 145 -0.92 -9.26 1.50
N PRO A 146 -0.22 -8.65 0.53
CA PRO A 146 -0.87 -7.91 -0.57
C PRO A 146 -1.75 -8.81 -1.41
N PHE A 147 -1.34 -10.06 -1.63
CA PHE A 147 -2.09 -11.05 -2.40
C PHE A 147 -3.39 -11.44 -1.66
N ILE A 148 -3.30 -11.74 -0.36
CA ILE A 148 -4.46 -12.08 0.47
C ILE A 148 -5.46 -10.92 0.50
N ILE A 149 -4.97 -9.67 0.68
CA ILE A 149 -5.82 -8.47 0.64
C ILE A 149 -6.53 -8.39 -0.71
N SER A 150 -5.80 -8.52 -1.81
CA SER A 150 -6.36 -8.40 -3.15
C SER A 150 -7.46 -9.43 -3.40
N VAL A 151 -7.23 -10.68 -3.01
CA VAL A 151 -8.23 -11.76 -3.14
C VAL A 151 -9.45 -11.50 -2.26
N LEU A 152 -9.26 -11.14 -1.00
CA LEU A 152 -10.36 -10.84 -0.08
C LEU A 152 -11.18 -9.64 -0.56
N CYS A 153 -10.53 -8.58 -1.03
CA CYS A 153 -11.21 -7.43 -1.61
C CYS A 153 -12.04 -7.84 -2.82
N SER A 154 -11.50 -8.67 -3.71
CA SER A 154 -12.22 -9.16 -4.89
C SER A 154 -13.43 -9.99 -4.51
N ILE A 155 -13.33 -10.87 -3.51
CA ILE A 155 -14.46 -11.66 -3.01
C ILE A 155 -15.55 -10.76 -2.42
N VAL A 156 -15.17 -9.81 -1.57
CA VAL A 156 -16.10 -8.84 -0.98
C VAL A 156 -16.76 -8.03 -2.09
N MET A 157 -16.01 -7.56 -3.07
CA MET A 157 -16.54 -6.84 -4.22
C MET A 157 -17.60 -7.63 -4.96
N ILE A 158 -17.32 -8.86 -5.34
CA ILE A 158 -18.26 -9.71 -6.06
C ILE A 158 -19.53 -9.97 -5.23
N SER A 159 -19.36 -10.24 -3.93
CA SER A 159 -20.48 -10.52 -3.03
C SER A 159 -21.42 -9.32 -2.85
N PHE A 160 -20.87 -8.11 -2.76
CA PHE A 160 -21.68 -6.89 -2.58
C PHE A 160 -22.30 -6.35 -3.86
N MET A 161 -21.68 -6.56 -5.02
CA MET A 161 -22.25 -6.16 -6.31
C MET A 161 -23.61 -6.83 -6.58
N SER A 162 -23.82 -8.03 -6.07
CA SER A 162 -25.07 -8.78 -6.24
C SER A 162 -26.20 -8.34 -5.32
N VAL A 163 -25.91 -7.61 -4.23
CA VAL A 163 -26.90 -7.33 -3.17
C VAL A 163 -27.40 -5.89 -3.20
N GLN A 164 -26.53 -4.89 -3.14
CA GLN A 164 -26.93 -3.47 -3.14
C GLN A 164 -25.80 -2.56 -3.65
N PRO A 165 -25.88 -2.08 -4.90
CA PRO A 165 -24.80 -1.27 -5.52
C PRO A 165 -24.48 0.03 -4.77
N GLN A 166 -25.48 0.62 -4.11
CA GLN A 166 -25.33 1.91 -3.41
C GLN A 166 -24.41 1.84 -2.18
N TYR A 167 -24.29 0.70 -1.51
CA TYR A 167 -23.42 0.51 -0.34
C TYR A 167 -22.04 -0.03 -0.68
N TYR A 168 -21.84 -0.36 -1.95
CA TYR A 168 -20.64 -1.02 -2.45
C TYR A 168 -19.33 -0.26 -2.10
N GLY A 169 -19.29 1.05 -2.34
CA GLY A 169 -18.09 1.85 -2.08
C GLY A 169 -17.69 1.87 -0.60
N VAL A 170 -18.67 2.05 0.29
CA VAL A 170 -18.43 2.12 1.75
C VAL A 170 -18.05 0.74 2.30
N ALA A 171 -18.78 -0.30 1.92
CA ALA A 171 -18.52 -1.66 2.40
C ALA A 171 -17.16 -2.18 1.94
N THR A 172 -16.79 -1.93 0.68
CA THR A 172 -15.49 -2.30 0.13
C THR A 172 -14.36 -1.54 0.82
N GLY A 173 -14.49 -0.22 0.95
CA GLY A 173 -13.50 0.61 1.63
C GLY A 173 -13.30 0.18 3.09
N ALA A 174 -14.39 -0.05 3.84
CA ALA A 174 -14.33 -0.53 5.22
C ALA A 174 -13.69 -1.92 5.33
N GLY A 175 -14.03 -2.84 4.44
CA GLY A 175 -13.43 -4.17 4.39
C GLY A 175 -11.92 -4.12 4.15
N ILE A 176 -11.49 -3.35 3.15
CA ILE A 176 -10.07 -3.13 2.85
C ILE A 176 -9.34 -2.52 4.05
N PHE A 177 -9.91 -1.50 4.65
CA PHE A 177 -9.33 -0.84 5.83
C PHE A 177 -9.15 -1.81 7.00
N LEU A 178 -10.18 -2.58 7.34
CA LEU A 178 -10.12 -3.53 8.46
C LEU A 178 -9.07 -4.63 8.23
N VAL A 179 -9.01 -5.20 7.03
CA VAL A 179 -8.02 -6.22 6.70
C VAL A 179 -6.59 -5.65 6.75
N GLN A 180 -6.37 -4.48 6.17
CA GLN A 180 -5.07 -3.81 6.20
C GLN A 180 -4.65 -3.43 7.62
N ALA A 181 -5.58 -2.93 8.45
CA ALA A 181 -5.33 -2.61 9.85
C ALA A 181 -4.97 -3.86 10.67
N ALA A 182 -5.68 -4.98 10.47
CA ALA A 182 -5.37 -6.26 11.10
C ALA A 182 -3.96 -6.76 10.72
N ILE A 183 -3.57 -6.61 9.46
CA ILE A 183 -2.25 -6.99 8.97
C ILE A 183 -1.16 -6.11 9.59
N LEU A 184 -1.38 -4.79 9.61
CA LEU A 184 -0.43 -3.86 10.24
C LEU A 184 -0.27 -4.15 11.74
N ALA A 185 -1.37 -4.39 12.45
CA ALA A 185 -1.32 -4.77 13.88
C ALA A 185 -0.56 -6.08 14.09
N THR A 186 -0.81 -7.09 13.28
CA THR A 186 -0.10 -8.38 13.32
C THR A 186 1.40 -8.18 13.07
N LEU A 187 1.75 -7.40 12.04
CA LEU A 187 3.14 -7.07 11.73
C LEU A 187 3.82 -6.36 12.91
N PHE A 188 3.16 -5.38 13.49
CA PHE A 188 3.66 -4.65 14.66
C PHE A 188 3.93 -5.57 15.84
N ILE A 189 2.99 -6.49 16.15
CA ILE A 189 3.14 -7.46 17.23
C ILE A 189 4.32 -8.41 16.96
N LEU A 190 4.43 -8.92 15.72
CA LEU A 190 5.52 -9.82 15.31
C LEU A 190 6.90 -9.14 15.38
N LEU A 191 6.96 -7.85 15.08
CA LEU A 191 8.20 -7.07 15.13
C LEU A 191 8.57 -6.64 16.55
N ARG A 192 7.57 -6.43 17.44
CA ARG A 192 7.79 -6.04 18.84
C ARG A 192 8.32 -7.19 19.70
N LYS A 193 7.91 -8.43 19.45
CA LYS A 193 8.30 -9.63 20.24
C LYS A 193 9.77 -10.04 20.10
N ARG A 194 10.62 -9.19 19.55
CA ARG A 194 12.06 -9.38 19.33
C ARG A 194 12.85 -8.14 19.65
#